data_528107b3d3a6a34160dad46522562109
#
_entry.id   528107b3d3a6a34160dad46522562109
#
_cell.length_a   1.000
_cell.length_b   1.000
_cell.length_c   1.000
_cell.angle_alpha   90.00
_cell.angle_beta   90.00
_cell.angle_gamma   90.00
#
_symmetry.space_group_name_H-M   'P 1'
#
loop_
_entity.id
_entity.type
_entity.pdbx_description
1 polymer ?
#
loop_
_entity_poly.entity_id
_entity_poly.type
_entity_poly.pdbx_seq_one_letter_code
_entity_poly.pdbx_strand_id
1 'polypeptide(L)'
;MLKIFLSSHGRFASGIRSSCEILLGAQQNLTVFDAYVDNDTVQEHLDDFYKTVSAEDQVLLCSDLYGGSVHQSMYPYLQKPNTRLVSGVNMTFMMNVLCEEELSDERLEEILEESRSYLRRVNLETNETEDESFF
;
A
#
# COMPACT_ATOMS: atom_id res chain seq x y z
N MET A 1 5.02 8.14 -13.51
CA MET A 1 3.88 8.12 -12.58
C MET A 1 4.03 6.94 -11.63
N LEU A 2 3.73 7.13 -10.35
CA LEU A 2 3.70 6.01 -9.40
C LEU A 2 2.35 5.32 -9.48
N LYS A 3 2.33 4.04 -9.84
CA LYS A 3 1.12 3.21 -9.90
C LYS A 3 1.16 2.19 -8.79
N ILE A 4 0.10 2.11 -8.02
CA ILE A 4 0.03 1.28 -6.80
C ILE A 4 -1.05 0.23 -6.99
N PHE A 5 -0.69 -1.03 -6.71
CA PHE A 5 -1.62 -2.16 -6.71
C PHE A 5 -1.68 -2.72 -5.29
N LEU A 6 -2.86 -2.68 -4.68
CA LEU A 6 -3.09 -3.17 -3.33
C LEU A 6 -4.03 -4.37 -3.37
N SER A 7 -3.61 -5.48 -2.79
CA SER A 7 -4.45 -6.66 -2.67
C SER A 7 -4.37 -7.26 -1.28
N SER A 8 -5.43 -7.94 -0.89
CA SER A 8 -5.58 -8.50 0.45
C SER A 8 -6.44 -9.74 0.45
N HIS A 9 -6.39 -10.47 1.55
CA HIS A 9 -7.40 -11.49 1.85
C HIS A 9 -8.70 -10.75 2.19
N GLY A 10 -9.79 -11.10 1.50
CA GLY A 10 -11.08 -10.47 1.74
C GLY A 10 -11.06 -8.98 1.43
N ARG A 11 -11.90 -8.21 2.08
CA ARG A 11 -12.20 -6.81 1.75
C ARG A 11 -11.29 -5.78 2.43
N PHE A 12 -10.19 -6.20 2.99
CA PHE A 12 -9.25 -5.29 3.65
C PHE A 12 -8.74 -4.23 2.65
N ALA A 13 -8.36 -4.64 1.45
CA ALA A 13 -7.82 -3.73 0.44
C ALA A 13 -8.84 -2.67 0.02
N SER A 14 -10.07 -3.08 -0.31
CA SER A 14 -11.12 -2.13 -0.69
C SER A 14 -11.53 -1.24 0.49
N GLY A 15 -11.45 -1.77 1.71
CA GLY A 15 -11.69 -0.99 2.93
C GLY A 15 -10.64 0.09 3.13
N ILE A 16 -9.38 -0.24 2.90
CA ILE A 16 -8.29 0.76 2.96
C ILE A 16 -8.53 1.85 1.91
N ARG A 17 -8.87 1.48 0.68
CA ARG A 17 -9.18 2.47 -0.34
C ARG A 17 -10.31 3.38 0.10
N SER A 18 -11.38 2.81 0.63
CA SER A 18 -12.52 3.58 1.13
C SER A 18 -12.08 4.62 2.18
N SER A 19 -11.28 4.19 3.14
CA SER A 19 -10.78 5.08 4.18
C SER A 19 -9.84 6.15 3.64
N CYS A 20 -8.94 5.78 2.74
CA CYS A 20 -8.03 6.74 2.10
C CYS A 20 -8.80 7.78 1.28
N GLU A 21 -9.86 7.38 0.60
CA GLU A 21 -10.67 8.31 -0.19
C GLU A 21 -11.39 9.34 0.67
N ILE A 22 -11.80 8.94 1.87
CA ILE A 22 -12.40 9.88 2.82
C ILE A 22 -11.38 10.96 3.23
N LEU A 23 -10.14 10.55 3.43
CA LEU A 23 -9.10 11.45 3.94
C LEU A 23 -8.39 12.24 2.85
N LEU A 24 -8.22 11.67 1.68
CA LEU A 24 -7.39 12.23 0.61
C LEU A 24 -8.17 12.50 -0.69
N GLY A 25 -9.41 12.06 -0.78
CA GLY A 25 -10.15 12.10 -2.03
C GLY A 25 -9.83 10.93 -2.93
N ALA A 26 -10.45 10.86 -4.10
CA ALA A 26 -10.28 9.77 -5.04
C ALA A 26 -8.83 9.69 -5.54
N GLN A 27 -8.31 8.45 -5.66
CA GLN A 27 -6.94 8.18 -6.05
C GLN A 27 -6.93 7.40 -7.36
N GLN A 28 -6.57 8.07 -8.45
CA GLN A 28 -6.57 7.47 -9.78
C GLN A 28 -5.42 6.48 -9.99
N ASN A 29 -4.37 6.59 -9.21
CA ASN A 29 -3.17 5.75 -9.32
C ASN A 29 -3.24 4.49 -8.47
N LEU A 30 -4.35 4.25 -7.78
CA LEU A 30 -4.53 3.10 -6.91
C LEU A 30 -5.49 2.10 -7.53
N THR A 31 -5.00 0.88 -7.75
CA THR A 31 -5.79 -0.27 -8.17
C THR A 31 -5.90 -1.24 -7.00
N VAL A 32 -7.09 -1.74 -6.73
CA VAL A 32 -7.37 -2.58 -5.57
C VAL A 32 -8.01 -3.89 -6.01
N PHE A 33 -7.60 -4.99 -5.40
CA PHE A 33 -8.22 -6.29 -5.60
C PHE A 33 -8.38 -7.03 -4.27
N ASP A 34 -9.63 -7.37 -3.94
CA ASP A 34 -9.98 -8.19 -2.77
C ASP A 34 -9.91 -9.66 -3.17
N ALA A 35 -8.85 -10.35 -2.76
CA ALA A 35 -8.68 -11.77 -3.06
C ALA A 35 -9.62 -12.61 -2.17
N TYR A 36 -10.02 -13.77 -2.69
CA TYR A 36 -10.88 -14.73 -1.98
C TYR A 36 -12.30 -14.25 -1.72
N VAL A 37 -12.74 -13.23 -2.42
CA VAL A 37 -14.13 -12.78 -2.41
C VAL A 37 -14.91 -13.41 -3.57
N ASP A 38 -14.22 -13.61 -4.68
CA ASP A 38 -14.76 -14.30 -5.86
C ASP A 38 -13.74 -15.35 -6.34
N ASN A 39 -13.90 -15.84 -7.56
CA ASN A 39 -13.01 -16.87 -8.13
C ASN A 39 -11.80 -16.29 -8.87
N ASP A 40 -11.68 -14.97 -8.97
CA ASP A 40 -10.54 -14.35 -9.61
C ASP A 40 -9.29 -14.48 -8.77
N THR A 41 -8.14 -14.54 -9.44
CA THR A 41 -6.84 -14.66 -8.76
C THR A 41 -6.10 -13.32 -8.74
N VAL A 42 -5.17 -13.19 -7.81
CA VAL A 42 -4.29 -12.02 -7.73
C VAL A 42 -3.52 -11.88 -9.05
N GLN A 43 -3.04 -12.98 -9.61
CA GLN A 43 -2.27 -12.97 -10.85
C GLN A 43 -3.07 -12.42 -12.04
N GLU A 44 -4.34 -12.82 -12.17
CA GLU A 44 -5.20 -12.29 -13.24
C GLU A 44 -5.32 -10.77 -13.14
N HIS A 45 -5.55 -10.26 -11.94
CA HIS A 45 -5.68 -8.83 -11.72
C HIS A 45 -4.36 -8.09 -11.86
N LEU A 46 -3.24 -8.70 -11.44
CA LEU A 46 -1.90 -8.14 -11.68
C LEU A 46 -1.58 -8.03 -13.17
N ASP A 47 -1.89 -9.08 -13.93
CA ASP A 47 -1.63 -9.08 -15.37
C ASP A 47 -2.44 -7.97 -16.07
N ASP A 48 -3.69 -7.79 -15.66
CA ASP A 48 -4.52 -6.70 -16.17
C ASP A 48 -3.96 -5.34 -15.77
N PHE A 49 -3.53 -5.20 -14.53
CA PHE A 49 -2.91 -3.97 -14.03
C PHE A 49 -1.68 -3.60 -14.86
N TYR A 50 -0.81 -4.57 -15.12
CA TYR A 50 0.42 -4.31 -15.89
C TYR A 50 0.17 -3.92 -17.34
N LYS A 51 -0.99 -4.23 -17.89
CA LYS A 51 -1.37 -3.74 -19.21
C LYS A 51 -1.52 -2.22 -19.26
N THR A 52 -1.74 -1.59 -18.10
CA THR A 52 -1.88 -0.14 -17.97
C THR A 52 -0.58 0.57 -17.61
N VAL A 53 0.50 -0.18 -17.35
CA VAL A 53 1.79 0.35 -16.90
C VAL A 53 2.68 0.61 -18.11
N SER A 54 3.24 1.84 -18.16
CA SER A 54 4.20 2.22 -19.21
C SER A 54 5.63 2.07 -18.72
N ALA A 55 6.59 2.20 -19.64
CA ALA A 55 8.01 2.07 -19.31
C ALA A 55 8.51 3.14 -18.32
N GLU A 56 7.86 4.30 -18.29
CA GLU A 56 8.23 5.40 -17.40
C GLU A 56 7.59 5.29 -16.01
N ASP A 57 6.62 4.40 -15.86
CA ASP A 57 5.91 4.27 -14.58
C ASP A 57 6.75 3.51 -13.55
N GLN A 58 6.62 3.91 -12.29
CA GLN A 58 7.05 3.12 -11.15
C GLN A 58 5.87 2.34 -10.62
N VAL A 59 6.10 1.13 -10.18
CA VAL A 59 5.05 0.25 -9.63
C VAL A 59 5.36 -0.07 -8.18
N LEU A 60 4.37 0.08 -7.32
CA LEU A 60 4.43 -0.36 -5.94
C LEU A 60 3.31 -1.38 -5.71
N LEU A 61 3.70 -2.62 -5.46
CA LEU A 61 2.79 -3.69 -5.10
C LEU A 61 2.66 -3.72 -3.58
N CYS A 62 1.43 -3.81 -3.08
CA CYS A 62 1.16 -3.77 -1.65
C CYS A 62 0.28 -4.94 -1.25
N SER A 63 0.68 -5.68 -0.21
CA SER A 63 -0.11 -6.77 0.33
C SER A 63 -0.42 -6.54 1.80
N ASP A 64 -1.43 -7.25 2.29
CA ASP A 64 -1.92 -7.12 3.66
C ASP A 64 -1.04 -7.85 4.68
N LEU A 65 -0.42 -8.97 4.28
CA LEU A 65 0.24 -9.87 5.23
C LEU A 65 1.58 -10.35 4.70
N TYR A 66 2.64 -10.04 5.42
CA TYR A 66 3.98 -10.51 5.06
C TYR A 66 4.02 -12.03 5.03
N GLY A 67 4.46 -12.58 3.92
CA GLY A 67 4.57 -14.03 3.72
C GLY A 67 3.25 -14.74 3.42
N GLY A 68 2.12 -14.02 3.39
CA GLY A 68 0.83 -14.60 3.03
C GLY A 68 0.72 -14.93 1.54
N SER A 69 -0.38 -15.59 1.15
CA SER A 69 -0.55 -16.04 -0.24
C SER A 69 -0.63 -14.88 -1.23
N VAL A 70 -1.16 -13.74 -0.84
CA VAL A 70 -1.20 -12.54 -1.69
C VAL A 70 0.22 -12.03 -1.94
N HIS A 71 1.03 -11.92 -0.88
CA HIS A 71 2.45 -11.58 -0.98
C HIS A 71 3.17 -12.56 -1.94
N GLN A 72 2.95 -13.86 -1.76
CA GLN A 72 3.61 -14.89 -2.58
C GLN A 72 3.20 -14.78 -4.05
N SER A 73 1.94 -14.43 -4.33
CA SER A 73 1.48 -14.22 -5.70
C SER A 73 2.11 -12.99 -6.34
N MET A 74 2.44 -11.97 -5.56
CA MET A 74 3.07 -10.75 -6.05
C MET A 74 4.58 -10.90 -6.26
N TYR A 75 5.22 -11.77 -5.50
CA TYR A 75 6.67 -11.88 -5.44
C TYR A 75 7.33 -12.06 -6.81
N PRO A 76 6.83 -12.93 -7.71
CA PRO A 76 7.44 -13.09 -9.04
C PRO A 76 7.43 -11.82 -9.88
N TYR A 77 6.50 -10.89 -9.60
CA TYR A 77 6.38 -9.64 -10.36
C TYR A 77 7.48 -8.64 -10.03
N LEU A 78 8.31 -8.91 -9.01
CA LEU A 78 9.51 -8.12 -8.74
C LEU A 78 10.54 -8.19 -9.88
N GLN A 79 10.41 -9.16 -10.77
CA GLN A 79 11.24 -9.24 -11.97
C GLN A 79 10.87 -8.21 -13.03
N LYS A 80 9.70 -7.61 -12.93
CA LYS A 80 9.29 -6.55 -13.86
C LYS A 80 10.00 -5.24 -13.55
N PRO A 81 10.24 -4.40 -14.58
CA PRO A 81 10.97 -3.15 -14.37
C PRO A 81 10.26 -2.22 -13.38
N ASN A 82 11.04 -1.47 -12.62
CA ASN A 82 10.57 -0.40 -11.73
C ASN A 82 9.50 -0.85 -10.75
N THR A 83 9.57 -2.10 -10.31
CA THR A 83 8.57 -2.70 -9.42
C THR A 83 9.17 -2.94 -8.04
N ARG A 84 8.46 -2.54 -7.00
CA ARG A 84 8.76 -2.84 -5.60
C ARG A 84 7.54 -3.45 -4.94
N LEU A 85 7.77 -4.18 -3.86
CA LEU A 85 6.71 -4.87 -3.09
C LEU A 85 6.87 -4.53 -1.61
N VAL A 86 5.76 -4.10 -1.01
CA VAL A 86 5.68 -3.90 0.44
C VAL A 86 4.52 -4.72 0.97
N SER A 87 4.77 -5.47 2.04
CA SER A 87 3.77 -6.33 2.69
C SER A 87 3.53 -5.90 4.12
N GLY A 88 2.31 -6.13 4.60
CA GLY A 88 1.92 -5.72 5.95
C GLY A 88 1.54 -4.26 6.03
N VAL A 89 0.90 -3.74 4.99
CA VAL A 89 0.56 -2.32 4.92
C VAL A 89 -0.42 -1.91 6.02
N ASN A 90 -0.29 -0.65 6.44
CA ASN A 90 -1.25 0.00 7.33
C ASN A 90 -1.73 1.30 6.71
N MET A 91 -2.68 1.97 7.36
CA MET A 91 -3.24 3.22 6.85
C MET A 91 -2.19 4.31 6.66
N THR A 92 -1.28 4.47 7.63
CA THR A 92 -0.22 5.47 7.53
C THR A 92 0.65 5.25 6.29
N PHE A 93 1.03 4.00 6.04
CA PHE A 93 1.82 3.66 4.87
C PHE A 93 1.08 4.03 3.57
N MET A 94 -0.17 3.58 3.45
CA MET A 94 -0.94 3.82 2.23
C MET A 94 -1.18 5.29 1.98
N MET A 95 -1.51 6.06 3.01
CA MET A 95 -1.72 7.50 2.87
C MET A 95 -0.46 8.21 2.40
N ASN A 96 0.69 7.82 2.93
CA ASN A 96 1.96 8.44 2.54
C ASN A 96 2.33 8.14 1.09
N VAL A 97 2.26 6.89 0.66
CA VAL A 97 2.64 6.55 -0.71
C VAL A 97 1.66 7.12 -1.74
N LEU A 98 0.38 7.25 -1.38
CA LEU A 98 -0.62 7.84 -2.26
C LEU A 98 -0.37 9.34 -2.51
N CYS A 99 0.37 10.01 -1.64
CA CYS A 99 0.72 11.42 -1.80
C CYS A 99 1.99 11.64 -2.61
N GLU A 100 2.70 10.57 -3.00
CA GLU A 100 3.94 10.68 -3.76
C GLU A 100 3.69 10.58 -5.26
N GLU A 101 4.30 11.46 -6.05
CA GLU A 101 4.25 11.37 -7.51
C GLU A 101 5.29 10.40 -8.03
N GLU A 102 6.46 10.39 -7.40
CA GLU A 102 7.55 9.45 -7.66
C GLU A 102 8.08 8.98 -6.32
N LEU A 103 8.68 7.80 -6.30
CA LEU A 103 9.11 7.17 -5.07
C LEU A 103 10.55 6.67 -5.21
N SER A 104 11.49 7.36 -4.55
CA SER A 104 12.86 6.87 -4.45
C SER A 104 12.98 5.79 -3.39
N ASP A 105 14.07 5.02 -3.44
CA ASP A 105 14.32 4.00 -2.41
C ASP A 105 14.47 4.64 -1.03
N GLU A 106 15.15 5.78 -0.95
CA GLU A 106 15.33 6.51 0.31
C GLU A 106 14.00 6.97 0.87
N ARG A 107 13.13 7.51 0.02
CA ARG A 107 11.81 7.97 0.47
C ARG A 107 10.94 6.80 0.91
N LEU A 108 10.99 5.67 0.20
CA LEU A 108 10.27 4.47 0.60
C LEU A 108 10.70 4.00 1.98
N GLU A 109 12.00 3.98 2.26
CA GLU A 109 12.50 3.58 3.59
C GLU A 109 12.05 4.55 4.69
N GLU A 110 12.02 5.86 4.42
CA GLU A 110 11.50 6.85 5.36
C GLU A 110 10.02 6.58 5.67
N ILE A 111 9.23 6.34 4.65
CA ILE A 111 7.80 6.05 4.81
C ILE A 111 7.60 4.74 5.59
N LEU A 112 8.39 3.72 5.30
CA LEU A 112 8.31 2.45 6.04
C LEU A 112 8.61 2.63 7.51
N GLU A 113 9.65 3.38 7.84
CA GLU A 113 10.02 3.64 9.24
C GLU A 113 8.91 4.39 9.97
N GLU A 114 8.39 5.45 9.37
CA GLU A 114 7.28 6.21 9.94
C GLU A 114 6.05 5.33 10.14
N SER A 115 5.71 4.53 9.11
CA SER A 115 4.52 3.69 9.15
C SER A 115 4.58 2.63 10.24
N ARG A 116 5.76 2.07 10.49
CA ARG A 116 5.96 1.13 11.59
C ARG A 116 5.71 1.77 12.95
N SER A 117 6.10 3.03 13.09
CA SER A 117 5.97 3.74 14.37
C SER A 117 4.54 4.11 14.72
N TYR A 118 3.62 4.09 13.75
CA TYR A 118 2.22 4.43 13.97
C TYR A 118 1.38 3.24 14.43
N LEU A 119 1.94 2.04 14.47
CA LEU A 119 1.33 0.91 15.16
C LEU A 119 1.93 0.88 16.56
N ARG A 120 1.22 1.44 17.54
CA ARG A 120 1.80 1.68 18.85
C ARG A 120 0.77 1.58 19.95
N ARG A 121 1.23 1.19 21.12
CA ARG A 121 0.41 1.21 22.32
C ARG A 121 0.19 2.66 22.74
N VAL A 122 -1.08 3.01 22.97
CA VAL A 122 -1.44 4.34 23.46
C VAL A 122 -1.59 4.27 24.99
N ASN A 123 -0.95 5.22 25.67
CA ASN A 123 -1.05 5.35 27.12
C ASN A 123 -1.66 6.69 27.46
N LEU A 124 -2.22 6.79 28.68
CA LEU A 124 -2.68 8.08 29.18
C LEU A 124 -1.45 8.96 29.42
N GLU A 125 -1.33 10.00 28.59
CA GLU A 125 -0.18 10.90 28.66
C GLU A 125 -0.38 11.97 29.71
N THR A 126 0.72 12.28 30.41
CA THR A 126 0.80 13.43 31.29
C THR A 126 1.71 14.53 30.74
N ASN A 127 2.33 14.26 29.60
CA ASN A 127 3.21 15.20 28.89
C ASN A 127 2.45 15.85 27.75
N GLU A 128 2.06 17.10 27.93
CA GLU A 128 1.26 17.84 26.93
C GLU A 128 1.96 18.01 25.60
N THR A 129 3.28 18.07 25.55
CA THR A 129 4.04 18.23 24.32
C THR A 129 3.84 17.04 23.39
N GLU A 130 3.79 15.82 23.93
CA GLU A 130 3.54 14.63 23.15
C GLU A 130 2.11 14.61 22.62
N ASP A 131 1.14 15.00 23.43
CA ASP A 131 -0.25 15.08 23.03
C ASP A 131 -0.45 16.04 21.86
N GLU A 132 0.20 17.18 21.90
CA GLU A 132 0.15 18.18 20.83
C GLU A 132 0.70 17.64 19.51
N SER A 133 1.75 16.83 19.56
CA SER A 133 2.36 16.27 18.35
C SER A 133 1.52 15.19 17.71
N PHE A 134 0.59 14.60 18.44
CA PHE A 134 -0.22 13.50 17.96
C PHE A 134 -1.25 13.94 16.90
N PHE A 135 -1.80 15.11 17.05
CA PHE A 135 -2.80 15.66 16.15
C PHE A 135 -2.30 16.89 15.43
#